data_0cc8d142afb1181a17aa21c02a2004bf
#
_entry.id   0cc8d142afb1181a17aa21c02a2004bf
#
_cell.length_a   1.000
_cell.length_b   1.000
_cell.length_c   1.000
_cell.angle_alpha   90.00
_cell.angle_beta   90.00
_cell.angle_gamma   90.00
#
_symmetry.space_group_name_H-M   'P 1'
#
loop_
_entity.id
_entity.type
_entity.pdbx_description
1 polymer ?
#
loop_
_entity_poly.entity_id
_entity_poly.type
_entity_poly.pdbx_seq_one_letter_code
_entity_poly.pdbx_strand_id
1 'polypeptide(L)'
;MNINDPTRQYIAAHASDNVARLALHPPKDPQIDMHVALQQIAGRQKAKEKLPEWYAAEGILYPKRVSLEQCSSSQTADYKASVAEGETFADFSGGFGVDTVAFARKFSQGIYVEPQQELCELFCHNSKIFGINNIQVINGIMEEQLGSVGAVDMIYLDPSRRDPDGRRVVSISDCTPNLLEWKSALLDKCSTLMVKLSPMIDIRQTLRDLPETFAVHVVAVEGECKEAVFLLSREKASAEQGGRSCATGHGTAIVAADIVNGAVCRVETTVDAERATPPRIATALGAYLYEPNAAVMKAGISNTVSERFRVSKVAHNTNLFTSDELREGFPGRIFHVNAVREFHPRKMAKEPLPVTSASVAVRNFPLSAEELRKTLKIKDGDTHYLFGCTLSDNRRVVVACSRM
;
A
#
# COMPACT_ATOMS: atom_id res chain seq x y z
N MET A 1 5.24 -3.76 29.79
CA MET A 1 6.72 -4.01 29.77
C MET A 1 7.41 -2.97 30.66
N ASN A 2 8.14 -3.38 31.71
CA ASN A 2 8.89 -2.45 32.56
C ASN A 2 10.39 -2.59 32.25
N ILE A 3 11.03 -1.52 31.78
CA ILE A 3 12.46 -1.51 31.41
C ILE A 3 13.22 -0.85 32.56
N ASN A 4 14.16 -1.56 33.18
CA ASN A 4 15.01 -1.03 34.26
C ASN A 4 16.02 0.03 33.73
N ASP A 5 16.56 0.84 34.64
CA ASP A 5 17.45 1.95 34.26
C ASP A 5 18.73 1.52 33.53
N PRO A 6 19.44 0.45 33.94
CA PRO A 6 20.63 -0.04 33.22
C PRO A 6 20.30 -0.40 31.75
N THR A 7 19.18 -1.09 31.53
CA THR A 7 18.73 -1.45 30.16
C THR A 7 18.36 -0.20 29.35
N ARG A 8 17.68 0.79 29.95
CA ARG A 8 17.37 2.07 29.26
C ARG A 8 18.62 2.83 28.86
N GLN A 9 19.60 2.93 29.74
CA GLN A 9 20.89 3.57 29.45
C GLN A 9 21.62 2.86 28.31
N TYR A 10 21.62 1.54 28.32
CA TYR A 10 22.21 0.74 27.26
C TYR A 10 21.51 0.97 25.90
N ILE A 11 20.18 0.97 25.86
CA ILE A 11 19.39 1.28 24.66
C ILE A 11 19.73 2.67 24.10
N ALA A 12 19.82 3.68 24.97
CA ALA A 12 20.13 5.05 24.57
C ALA A 12 21.56 5.16 24.02
N ALA A 13 22.54 4.53 24.65
CA ALA A 13 23.94 4.55 24.23
C ALA A 13 24.19 3.83 22.89
N HIS A 14 23.37 2.81 22.57
CA HIS A 14 23.53 1.95 21.40
C HIS A 14 22.42 2.09 20.36
N ALA A 15 21.65 3.17 20.39
CA ALA A 15 20.45 3.36 19.56
C ALA A 15 20.72 3.28 18.04
N SER A 16 21.93 3.61 17.60
CA SER A 16 22.36 3.58 16.18
C SER A 16 23.25 2.38 15.82
N ASP A 17 23.61 1.54 16.79
CA ASP A 17 24.56 0.44 16.57
C ASP A 17 23.91 -0.73 15.83
N ASN A 18 24.74 -1.54 15.18
CA ASN A 18 24.29 -2.74 14.49
C ASN A 18 23.80 -3.80 15.50
N VAL A 19 22.49 -4.10 15.45
CA VAL A 19 21.81 -5.01 16.39
C VAL A 19 22.43 -6.42 16.39
N ALA A 20 22.82 -6.93 15.22
CA ALA A 20 23.47 -8.25 15.14
C ALA A 20 24.84 -8.26 15.83
N ARG A 21 25.60 -7.17 15.72
CA ARG A 21 26.88 -7.03 16.43
C ARG A 21 26.69 -6.95 17.94
N LEU A 22 25.68 -6.20 18.40
CA LEU A 22 25.35 -6.13 19.83
C LEU A 22 24.95 -7.50 20.41
N ALA A 23 24.18 -8.28 19.66
CA ALA A 23 23.79 -9.63 20.06
C ALA A 23 24.99 -10.60 20.20
N LEU A 24 26.03 -10.43 19.37
CA LEU A 24 27.25 -11.26 19.42
C LEU A 24 28.22 -10.84 20.54
N HIS A 25 28.12 -9.60 21.02
CA HIS A 25 29.01 -9.04 22.03
C HIS A 25 28.21 -8.40 23.17
N PRO A 26 27.50 -9.21 23.99
CA PRO A 26 26.70 -8.68 25.08
C PRO A 26 27.61 -8.03 26.18
N PRO A 27 27.12 -7.00 26.87
CA PRO A 27 27.82 -6.39 28.00
C PRO A 27 27.97 -7.39 29.14
N LYS A 28 28.95 -7.14 30.00
CA LYS A 28 29.19 -7.97 31.17
C LYS A 28 28.21 -7.69 32.33
N ASP A 29 27.48 -6.59 32.27
CA ASP A 29 26.54 -6.20 33.32
C ASP A 29 25.28 -7.09 33.29
N PRO A 30 25.02 -7.93 34.28
CA PRO A 30 23.87 -8.83 34.34
C PRO A 30 22.54 -8.09 34.56
N GLN A 31 22.55 -6.81 34.91
CA GLN A 31 21.33 -6.01 35.08
C GLN A 31 20.73 -5.55 33.75
N ILE A 32 21.49 -5.64 32.66
CA ILE A 32 21.00 -5.27 31.32
C ILE A 32 20.24 -6.45 30.70
N ASP A 33 18.95 -6.26 30.52
CA ASP A 33 18.13 -7.21 29.75
C ASP A 33 18.42 -7.06 28.24
N MET A 34 19.32 -7.89 27.73
CA MET A 34 19.75 -7.86 26.35
C MET A 34 18.64 -8.20 25.36
N HIS A 35 17.71 -9.07 25.74
CA HIS A 35 16.57 -9.40 24.86
C HIS A 35 15.72 -8.16 24.63
N VAL A 36 15.34 -7.48 25.69
CA VAL A 36 14.58 -6.23 25.63
C VAL A 36 15.39 -5.13 24.93
N ALA A 37 16.67 -4.97 25.27
CA ALA A 37 17.52 -3.94 24.66
C ALA A 37 17.59 -4.08 23.13
N LEU A 38 17.88 -5.28 22.63
CA LEU A 38 17.96 -5.54 21.18
C LEU A 38 16.62 -5.33 20.49
N GLN A 39 15.51 -5.74 21.12
CA GLN A 39 14.15 -5.50 20.58
C GLN A 39 13.88 -4.00 20.44
N GLN A 40 14.16 -3.20 21.47
CA GLN A 40 13.91 -1.76 21.46
C GLN A 40 14.81 -1.02 20.46
N ILE A 41 16.10 -1.35 20.39
CA ILE A 41 17.05 -0.76 19.44
C ILE A 41 16.62 -1.09 18.00
N ALA A 42 16.34 -2.36 17.69
CA ALA A 42 15.89 -2.78 16.38
C ALA A 42 14.55 -2.12 15.99
N GLY A 43 13.61 -2.07 16.94
CA GLY A 43 12.30 -1.44 16.75
C GLY A 43 12.44 0.05 16.44
N ARG A 44 13.24 0.78 17.22
CA ARG A 44 13.50 2.20 17.00
C ARG A 44 14.15 2.48 15.63
N GLN A 45 15.16 1.69 15.24
CA GLN A 45 15.82 1.83 13.95
C GLN A 45 14.84 1.63 12.79
N LYS A 46 13.97 0.60 12.87
CA LYS A 46 12.94 0.34 11.85
C LYS A 46 11.86 1.42 11.81
N ALA A 47 11.50 1.99 12.96
CA ALA A 47 10.51 3.05 13.04
C ALA A 47 10.97 4.35 12.35
N LYS A 48 12.27 4.59 12.24
CA LYS A 48 12.81 5.83 11.66
C LYS A 48 12.21 6.19 10.29
N GLU A 49 12.03 5.20 9.42
CA GLU A 49 11.47 5.40 8.08
C GLU A 49 9.96 5.11 8.03
N LYS A 50 9.51 4.06 8.73
CA LYS A 50 8.14 3.58 8.66
C LYS A 50 7.16 4.39 9.51
N LEU A 51 7.61 4.84 10.67
CA LEU A 51 6.84 5.52 11.71
C LEU A 51 7.61 6.74 12.27
N PRO A 52 7.87 7.80 11.47
CA PRO A 52 8.73 8.90 11.87
C PRO A 52 8.29 9.60 13.16
N GLU A 53 6.99 9.80 13.36
CA GLU A 53 6.43 10.40 14.57
C GLU A 53 6.71 9.54 15.81
N TRP A 54 6.53 8.20 15.70
CA TRP A 54 6.83 7.26 16.77
C TRP A 54 8.32 7.20 17.08
N TYR A 55 9.17 7.34 16.05
CA TYR A 55 10.61 7.43 16.25
C TYR A 55 11.02 8.71 17.00
N ALA A 56 10.37 9.83 16.70
CA ALA A 56 10.67 11.13 17.32
C ALA A 56 10.13 11.23 18.75
N ALA A 57 9.05 10.53 19.09
CA ALA A 57 8.46 10.56 20.42
C ALA A 57 9.35 9.79 21.43
N GLU A 58 9.65 10.46 22.55
CA GLU A 58 10.43 9.84 23.63
C GLU A 58 9.58 8.84 24.43
N GLY A 59 10.20 7.76 24.87
CA GLY A 59 9.55 6.76 25.73
C GLY A 59 8.71 5.73 24.99
N ILE A 60 8.60 5.77 23.68
CA ILE A 60 7.91 4.74 22.87
C ILE A 60 8.56 3.38 23.10
N LEU A 61 7.73 2.38 23.35
CA LEU A 61 8.11 0.97 23.43
C LEU A 61 7.72 0.25 22.14
N TYR A 62 8.66 -0.49 21.59
CA TYR A 62 8.49 -1.20 20.32
C TYR A 62 8.20 -2.69 20.53
N PRO A 63 7.31 -3.29 19.73
CA PRO A 63 6.99 -4.71 19.80
C PRO A 63 8.10 -5.56 19.18
N LYS A 64 7.93 -6.87 19.21
CA LYS A 64 8.76 -7.80 18.44
C LYS A 64 8.80 -7.40 16.97
N ARG A 65 9.93 -7.67 16.32
CA ARG A 65 10.20 -7.29 14.93
C ARG A 65 9.07 -7.64 13.96
N VAL A 66 8.48 -8.83 14.09
CA VAL A 66 7.39 -9.29 13.21
C VAL A 66 6.18 -8.36 13.26
N SER A 67 5.72 -7.97 14.45
CA SER A 67 4.58 -7.07 14.64
C SER A 67 4.86 -5.68 14.04
N LEU A 68 6.11 -5.18 14.19
CA LEU A 68 6.49 -3.90 13.61
C LEU A 68 6.62 -3.96 12.07
N GLU A 69 7.06 -5.07 11.51
CA GLU A 69 7.12 -5.26 10.05
C GLU A 69 5.72 -5.32 9.42
N GLN A 70 4.76 -5.90 10.12
CA GLN A 70 3.39 -6.11 9.64
C GLN A 70 2.47 -4.90 9.84
N CYS A 71 2.72 -4.01 10.81
CA CYS A 71 1.89 -2.83 11.02
C CYS A 71 1.90 -1.90 9.80
N SER A 72 0.91 -1.03 9.71
CA SER A 72 0.85 0.05 8.73
C SER A 72 2.04 1.02 8.88
N SER A 73 2.39 1.75 7.83
CA SER A 73 3.22 2.95 7.97
C SER A 73 2.37 4.12 8.48
N SER A 74 2.98 5.16 9.04
CA SER A 74 2.26 6.38 9.42
C SER A 74 1.45 6.93 8.24
N GLN A 75 2.05 7.01 7.06
CA GLN A 75 1.41 7.53 5.85
C GLN A 75 0.16 6.73 5.44
N THR A 76 0.20 5.39 5.49
CA THR A 76 -0.96 4.56 5.13
C THR A 76 -2.02 4.58 6.22
N ALA A 77 -1.66 4.69 7.50
CA ALA A 77 -2.60 4.85 8.61
C ALA A 77 -3.33 6.21 8.53
N ASP A 78 -2.59 7.30 8.30
CA ASP A 78 -3.15 8.63 8.12
C ASP A 78 -4.08 8.69 6.90
N TYR A 79 -3.72 8.02 5.81
CA TYR A 79 -4.59 7.89 4.63
C TYR A 79 -5.91 7.19 4.98
N LYS A 80 -5.87 6.04 5.67
CA LYS A 80 -7.08 5.33 6.12
C LYS A 80 -7.94 6.21 7.04
N ALA A 81 -7.32 6.90 7.99
CA ALA A 81 -8.01 7.84 8.84
C ALA A 81 -8.67 8.98 8.05
N SER A 82 -8.02 9.47 6.99
CA SER A 82 -8.56 10.56 6.15
C SER A 82 -9.84 10.17 5.41
N VAL A 83 -10.01 8.90 5.05
CA VAL A 83 -11.18 8.38 4.32
C VAL A 83 -12.22 7.72 5.25
N ALA A 84 -11.90 7.55 6.52
CA ALA A 84 -12.83 7.06 7.53
C ALA A 84 -13.87 8.13 7.88
N GLU A 85 -15.09 7.73 8.23
CA GLU A 85 -16.19 8.62 8.62
C GLU A 85 -16.87 8.11 9.89
N GLY A 86 -17.42 9.03 10.70
CA GLY A 86 -18.17 8.75 11.92
C GLY A 86 -17.55 9.34 13.18
N GLU A 87 -18.17 9.07 14.33
CA GLU A 87 -17.78 9.52 15.66
C GLU A 87 -17.18 8.39 16.50
N THR A 88 -17.54 7.14 16.21
CA THR A 88 -17.17 5.95 16.98
C THR A 88 -16.58 4.87 16.08
N PHE A 89 -15.54 4.16 16.55
CA PHE A 89 -14.97 3.06 15.82
C PHE A 89 -14.55 1.87 16.69
N ALA A 90 -14.41 0.70 16.07
CA ALA A 90 -13.80 -0.47 16.68
C ALA A 90 -12.73 -1.05 15.74
N ASP A 91 -11.50 -1.20 16.23
CA ASP A 91 -10.40 -1.87 15.56
C ASP A 91 -10.27 -3.28 16.14
N PHE A 92 -10.68 -4.29 15.37
CA PHE A 92 -10.59 -5.71 15.77
C PHE A 92 -9.26 -6.39 15.37
N SER A 93 -8.30 -5.60 14.94
CA SER A 93 -6.97 -6.05 14.52
C SER A 93 -5.87 -5.15 15.08
N GLY A 94 -6.01 -4.75 16.32
CA GLY A 94 -5.26 -3.66 16.97
C GLY A 94 -3.75 -3.68 16.75
N GLY A 95 -3.10 -4.84 16.89
CA GLY A 95 -1.68 -5.02 16.64
C GLY A 95 -0.81 -4.04 17.41
N PHE A 96 0.15 -3.39 16.73
CA PHE A 96 0.96 -2.33 17.35
C PHE A 96 0.19 -1.02 17.59
N GLY A 97 -1.01 -0.88 17.03
CA GLY A 97 -1.90 0.25 17.26
C GLY A 97 -1.67 1.47 16.37
N VAL A 98 -0.92 1.35 15.27
CA VAL A 98 -0.62 2.48 14.39
C VAL A 98 -1.89 3.01 13.74
N ASP A 99 -2.74 2.12 13.20
CA ASP A 99 -4.03 2.47 12.61
C ASP A 99 -4.98 3.01 13.68
N THR A 100 -5.05 2.35 14.83
CA THR A 100 -5.89 2.79 15.97
C THR A 100 -5.54 4.22 16.41
N VAL A 101 -4.24 4.56 16.52
CA VAL A 101 -3.81 5.93 16.90
C VAL A 101 -4.24 6.94 15.85
N ALA A 102 -4.12 6.60 14.56
CA ALA A 102 -4.55 7.49 13.47
C ALA A 102 -6.08 7.72 13.52
N PHE A 103 -6.88 6.67 13.74
CA PHE A 103 -8.33 6.79 13.91
C PHE A 103 -8.69 7.56 15.19
N ALA A 104 -8.03 7.31 16.31
CA ALA A 104 -8.32 7.96 17.59
C ALA A 104 -8.17 9.48 17.56
N ARG A 105 -7.36 10.02 16.66
CA ARG A 105 -7.20 11.47 16.43
C ARG A 105 -8.39 12.09 15.70
N LYS A 106 -9.18 11.29 15.02
CA LYS A 106 -10.33 11.74 14.22
C LYS A 106 -11.67 11.43 14.90
N PHE A 107 -11.77 10.29 15.54
CA PHE A 107 -13.00 9.81 16.16
C PHE A 107 -13.09 10.23 17.63
N SER A 108 -14.30 10.45 18.10
CA SER A 108 -14.56 10.83 19.49
C SER A 108 -14.31 9.68 20.48
N GLN A 109 -14.59 8.45 20.07
CA GLN A 109 -14.39 7.24 20.86
C GLN A 109 -13.99 6.06 19.98
N GLY A 110 -13.15 5.18 20.52
CA GLY A 110 -12.73 3.97 19.84
C GLY A 110 -12.56 2.77 20.77
N ILE A 111 -12.61 1.60 20.17
CA ILE A 111 -12.33 0.33 20.82
C ILE A 111 -11.17 -0.31 20.08
N TYR A 112 -10.18 -0.78 20.84
CA TYR A 112 -9.03 -1.53 20.35
C TYR A 112 -9.12 -2.95 20.87
N VAL A 113 -9.13 -3.94 19.98
CA VAL A 113 -9.19 -5.37 20.31
C VAL A 113 -7.96 -6.07 19.76
N GLU A 114 -7.23 -6.77 20.63
CA GLU A 114 -5.99 -7.49 20.27
C GLU A 114 -5.83 -8.73 21.16
N PRO A 115 -5.59 -9.94 20.61
CA PRO A 115 -5.42 -11.16 21.40
C PRO A 115 -4.12 -11.22 22.20
N GLN A 116 -3.06 -10.53 21.75
CA GLN A 116 -1.77 -10.57 22.41
C GLN A 116 -1.71 -9.52 23.54
N GLN A 117 -1.74 -9.96 24.78
CA GLN A 117 -1.68 -9.07 25.94
C GLN A 117 -0.46 -8.14 25.91
N GLU A 118 0.70 -8.62 25.43
CA GLU A 118 1.91 -7.80 25.28
C GLU A 118 1.66 -6.57 24.39
N LEU A 119 0.92 -6.73 23.29
CA LEU A 119 0.57 -5.63 22.38
C LEU A 119 -0.47 -4.67 23.00
N CYS A 120 -1.43 -5.19 23.76
CA CYS A 120 -2.36 -4.37 24.53
C CYS A 120 -1.62 -3.48 25.55
N GLU A 121 -0.66 -4.03 26.29
CA GLU A 121 0.16 -3.28 27.24
C GLU A 121 1.02 -2.21 26.56
N LEU A 122 1.65 -2.55 25.42
CA LEU A 122 2.42 -1.61 24.59
C LEU A 122 1.53 -0.47 24.08
N PHE A 123 0.34 -0.80 23.57
CA PHE A 123 -0.62 0.19 23.11
C PHE A 123 -1.06 1.11 24.25
N CYS A 124 -1.43 0.58 25.42
CA CYS A 124 -1.78 1.38 26.60
C CYS A 124 -0.65 2.31 27.07
N HIS A 125 0.60 1.90 26.90
CA HIS A 125 1.74 2.74 27.21
C HIS A 125 1.95 3.84 26.15
N ASN A 126 2.01 3.46 24.87
CA ASN A 126 2.33 4.36 23.77
C ASN A 126 1.20 5.38 23.50
N SER A 127 -0.06 4.97 23.64
CA SER A 127 -1.22 5.86 23.46
C SER A 127 -1.19 7.06 24.43
N LYS A 128 -0.74 6.87 25.66
CA LYS A 128 -0.56 7.96 26.64
C LYS A 128 0.50 8.96 26.19
N ILE A 129 1.59 8.50 25.56
CA ILE A 129 2.63 9.39 25.03
C ILE A 129 2.08 10.28 23.91
N PHE A 130 1.18 9.73 23.09
CA PHE A 130 0.48 10.49 22.04
C PHE A 130 -0.74 11.28 22.54
N GLY A 131 -1.02 11.27 23.85
CA GLY A 131 -2.20 11.95 24.41
C GLY A 131 -3.54 11.32 24.02
N ILE A 132 -3.54 10.07 23.54
CA ILE A 132 -4.75 9.32 23.18
C ILE A 132 -5.37 8.76 24.46
N ASN A 133 -6.58 9.21 24.77
CA ASN A 133 -7.32 8.86 25.99
C ASN A 133 -8.78 8.43 25.73
N ASN A 134 -9.16 8.34 24.46
CA ASN A 134 -10.52 8.04 24.00
C ASN A 134 -10.66 6.59 23.48
N ILE A 135 -9.75 5.69 23.86
CA ILE A 135 -9.74 4.28 23.41
C ILE A 135 -9.97 3.33 24.58
N GLN A 136 -10.97 2.47 24.44
CA GLN A 136 -11.15 1.30 25.28
C GLN A 136 -10.30 0.15 24.73
N VAL A 137 -9.41 -0.41 25.58
CA VAL A 137 -8.56 -1.56 25.20
C VAL A 137 -9.19 -2.84 25.71
N ILE A 138 -9.37 -3.81 24.83
CA ILE A 138 -9.88 -5.15 25.11
C ILE A 138 -8.86 -6.18 24.66
N ASN A 139 -8.39 -7.00 25.61
CA ASN A 139 -7.56 -8.16 25.29
C ASN A 139 -8.46 -9.34 24.95
N GLY A 140 -8.48 -9.77 23.68
CA GLY A 140 -9.32 -10.85 23.19
C GLY A 140 -9.32 -10.97 21.67
N ILE A 141 -9.98 -11.98 21.16
CA ILE A 141 -10.16 -12.20 19.72
C ILE A 141 -11.49 -11.60 19.25
N MET A 142 -11.54 -11.17 17.98
CA MET A 142 -12.72 -10.55 17.38
C MET A 142 -13.97 -11.42 17.55
N GLU A 143 -13.88 -12.70 17.31
CA GLU A 143 -14.98 -13.67 17.30
C GLU A 143 -15.71 -13.73 18.66
N GLU A 144 -14.97 -13.55 19.75
CA GLU A 144 -15.53 -13.56 21.10
C GLU A 144 -16.04 -12.17 21.51
N GLN A 145 -15.36 -11.11 21.05
CA GLN A 145 -15.61 -9.75 21.51
C GLN A 145 -16.70 -9.02 20.70
N LEU A 146 -16.97 -9.44 19.46
CA LEU A 146 -17.94 -8.78 18.59
C LEU A 146 -19.35 -8.70 19.23
N GLY A 147 -19.75 -9.73 19.99
CA GLY A 147 -21.03 -9.75 20.69
C GLY A 147 -21.13 -8.71 21.81
N SER A 148 -20.03 -8.44 22.50
CA SER A 148 -19.95 -7.50 23.64
C SER A 148 -19.76 -6.04 23.20
N VAL A 149 -19.28 -5.78 22.00
CA VAL A 149 -19.14 -4.44 21.45
C VAL A 149 -20.48 -3.93 20.95
N GLY A 150 -20.85 -2.70 21.36
CA GLY A 150 -22.04 -2.00 20.89
C GLY A 150 -21.92 -1.65 19.40
N ALA A 151 -23.00 -1.11 18.82
CA ALA A 151 -22.93 -0.58 17.45
C ALA A 151 -22.01 0.64 17.41
N VAL A 152 -21.21 0.73 16.34
CA VAL A 152 -20.25 1.82 16.07
C VAL A 152 -20.44 2.34 14.65
N ASP A 153 -19.92 3.52 14.34
CA ASP A 153 -20.00 4.04 12.97
C ASP A 153 -19.06 3.30 12.03
N MET A 154 -17.86 2.93 12.50
CA MET A 154 -16.89 2.20 11.69
C MET A 154 -16.28 1.01 12.44
N ILE A 155 -16.21 -0.13 11.78
CA ILE A 155 -15.33 -1.24 12.17
C ILE A 155 -14.14 -1.28 11.22
N TYR A 156 -12.94 -1.40 11.78
CA TYR A 156 -11.70 -1.65 11.03
C TYR A 156 -11.22 -3.08 11.25
N LEU A 157 -10.79 -3.72 10.16
CA LEU A 157 -10.24 -5.08 10.18
C LEU A 157 -9.05 -5.18 9.23
N ASP A 158 -7.92 -5.67 9.76
CA ASP A 158 -6.72 -6.08 9.01
C ASP A 158 -6.48 -7.58 9.22
N PRO A 159 -7.23 -8.45 8.53
CA PRO A 159 -7.16 -9.88 8.80
C PRO A 159 -5.79 -10.42 8.40
N SER A 160 -5.19 -11.23 9.28
CA SER A 160 -3.90 -11.83 9.03
C SER A 160 -3.96 -12.87 7.91
N ARG A 161 -2.91 -12.92 7.08
CA ARG A 161 -2.81 -13.82 5.92
C ARG A 161 -1.93 -15.03 6.20
N ARG A 162 -1.87 -15.49 7.41
CA ARG A 162 -1.12 -16.69 7.74
C ARG A 162 -2.08 -17.83 8.02
N ASP A 163 -1.98 -18.85 7.18
CA ASP A 163 -2.32 -20.20 7.52
C ASP A 163 -1.63 -20.59 8.86
N PRO A 164 -2.23 -21.44 9.71
CA PRO A 164 -1.56 -22.01 10.88
C PRO A 164 -0.15 -22.53 10.58
N ASP A 165 0.12 -22.96 9.35
CA ASP A 165 1.43 -23.42 8.86
C ASP A 165 2.36 -22.28 8.40
N GLY A 166 1.96 -21.00 8.52
CA GLY A 166 2.77 -19.83 8.17
C GLY A 166 2.91 -19.53 6.68
N ARG A 167 2.12 -20.18 5.80
CA ARG A 167 2.13 -19.94 4.35
C ARG A 167 1.36 -18.67 4.02
N ARG A 168 1.81 -17.91 3.00
CA ARG A 168 1.10 -16.74 2.50
C ARG A 168 -0.13 -17.18 1.72
N VAL A 169 -1.27 -16.69 2.14
CA VAL A 169 -2.55 -16.99 1.52
C VAL A 169 -2.97 -15.87 0.57
N VAL A 170 -3.63 -16.20 -0.53
CA VAL A 170 -4.02 -15.27 -1.60
C VAL A 170 -5.54 -15.00 -1.59
N SER A 171 -6.34 -15.85 -0.92
CA SER A 171 -7.80 -15.72 -0.85
C SER A 171 -8.25 -15.06 0.45
N ILE A 172 -9.36 -14.29 0.39
CA ILE A 172 -10.01 -13.74 1.59
C ILE A 172 -10.60 -14.82 2.50
N SER A 173 -10.96 -15.97 1.95
CA SER A 173 -11.46 -17.12 2.73
C SER A 173 -10.44 -17.70 3.70
N ASP A 174 -9.16 -17.48 3.41
CA ASP A 174 -8.05 -18.06 4.15
C ASP A 174 -7.43 -17.07 5.13
N CYS A 175 -8.04 -15.90 5.28
CA CYS A 175 -7.64 -14.90 6.28
C CYS A 175 -8.15 -15.25 7.66
N THR A 176 -7.47 -14.80 8.70
CA THR A 176 -7.91 -14.90 10.10
C THR A 176 -8.10 -13.51 10.68
N PRO A 177 -9.31 -13.13 11.13
CA PRO A 177 -10.56 -13.89 11.02
C PRO A 177 -11.02 -14.08 9.56
N ASN A 178 -11.83 -15.14 9.30
CA ASN A 178 -12.41 -15.38 7.98
C ASN A 178 -13.49 -14.33 7.68
N LEU A 179 -13.15 -13.36 6.86
CA LEU A 179 -14.03 -12.24 6.55
C LEU A 179 -15.37 -12.68 5.95
N LEU A 180 -15.40 -13.73 5.13
CA LEU A 180 -16.63 -14.20 4.47
C LEU A 180 -17.64 -14.77 5.47
N GLU A 181 -17.18 -15.39 6.55
CA GLU A 181 -18.01 -15.91 7.62
C GLU A 181 -18.56 -14.78 8.51
N TRP A 182 -17.72 -13.80 8.81
CA TRP A 182 -18.04 -12.78 9.80
C TRP A 182 -18.61 -11.49 9.23
N LYS A 183 -18.51 -11.23 7.92
CA LYS A 183 -18.90 -9.94 7.32
C LYS A 183 -20.32 -9.53 7.65
N SER A 184 -21.28 -10.48 7.69
CA SER A 184 -22.68 -10.14 7.99
C SER A 184 -22.83 -9.63 9.42
N ALA A 185 -22.24 -10.34 10.39
CA ALA A 185 -22.28 -9.94 11.80
C ALA A 185 -21.54 -8.62 12.06
N LEU A 186 -20.42 -8.37 11.33
CA LEU A 186 -19.70 -7.10 11.39
C LEU A 186 -20.54 -5.96 10.83
N LEU A 187 -21.17 -6.14 9.66
CA LEU A 187 -22.05 -5.14 9.04
C LEU A 187 -23.36 -4.88 9.81
N ASP A 188 -23.77 -5.80 10.71
CA ASP A 188 -24.90 -5.56 11.63
C ASP A 188 -24.49 -4.62 12.79
N LYS A 189 -23.20 -4.42 13.01
CA LYS A 189 -22.66 -3.65 14.12
C LYS A 189 -22.07 -2.29 13.69
N CYS A 190 -21.99 -2.01 12.38
CA CYS A 190 -21.40 -0.75 11.91
C CYS A 190 -22.08 -0.20 10.66
N SER A 191 -22.01 1.12 10.48
CA SER A 191 -22.42 1.78 9.24
C SER A 191 -21.42 1.54 8.11
N THR A 192 -20.13 1.45 8.45
CA THR A 192 -19.04 1.18 7.50
C THR A 192 -18.07 0.14 8.07
N LEU A 193 -17.84 -0.91 7.30
CA LEU A 193 -16.76 -1.87 7.56
C LEU A 193 -15.58 -1.56 6.65
N MET A 194 -14.46 -1.13 7.24
CA MET A 194 -13.21 -0.88 6.54
C MET A 194 -12.30 -2.12 6.66
N VAL A 195 -11.96 -2.72 5.54
CA VAL A 195 -11.09 -3.92 5.50
C VAL A 195 -9.81 -3.62 4.75
N LYS A 196 -8.67 -3.74 5.42
CA LYS A 196 -7.35 -3.66 4.79
C LYS A 196 -6.91 -5.02 4.30
N LEU A 197 -6.61 -5.13 3.03
CA LEU A 197 -6.11 -6.34 2.41
C LEU A 197 -4.75 -6.10 1.74
N SER A 198 -4.06 -7.19 1.47
CA SER A 198 -2.79 -7.16 0.74
C SER A 198 -2.91 -6.53 -0.63
N PRO A 199 -1.87 -5.84 -1.11
CA PRO A 199 -1.80 -5.42 -2.50
C PRO A 199 -1.76 -6.58 -3.50
N MET A 200 -1.54 -7.81 -3.04
CA MET A 200 -1.54 -9.01 -3.91
C MET A 200 -2.93 -9.54 -4.23
N ILE A 201 -3.98 -9.10 -3.49
CA ILE A 201 -5.36 -9.58 -3.69
C ILE A 201 -5.88 -9.24 -5.09
N ASP A 202 -6.69 -10.10 -5.69
CA ASP A 202 -7.42 -9.77 -6.93
C ASP A 202 -8.65 -8.91 -6.58
N ILE A 203 -8.58 -7.62 -6.93
CA ILE A 203 -9.66 -6.67 -6.62
C ILE A 203 -10.98 -7.09 -7.25
N ARG A 204 -10.97 -7.58 -8.50
CA ARG A 204 -12.20 -7.97 -9.20
C ARG A 204 -12.84 -9.20 -8.57
N GLN A 205 -12.03 -10.17 -8.15
CA GLN A 205 -12.54 -11.33 -7.42
C GLN A 205 -13.07 -10.91 -6.05
N THR A 206 -12.32 -10.09 -5.32
CA THR A 206 -12.73 -9.59 -4.01
C THR A 206 -14.06 -8.82 -4.07
N LEU A 207 -14.30 -8.02 -5.09
CA LEU A 207 -15.58 -7.33 -5.28
C LEU A 207 -16.76 -8.29 -5.54
N ARG A 208 -16.52 -9.45 -6.16
CA ARG A 208 -17.55 -10.50 -6.29
C ARG A 208 -17.86 -11.18 -4.96
N ASP A 209 -16.82 -11.38 -4.13
CA ASP A 209 -16.94 -12.04 -2.82
C ASP A 209 -17.53 -11.09 -1.75
N LEU A 210 -17.33 -9.77 -1.95
CA LEU A 210 -17.79 -8.71 -1.06
C LEU A 210 -18.69 -7.70 -1.83
N PRO A 211 -19.91 -8.10 -2.21
CA PRO A 211 -20.81 -7.26 -3.02
C PRO A 211 -21.31 -6.00 -2.27
N GLU A 212 -21.16 -5.94 -0.94
CA GLU A 212 -21.48 -4.78 -0.11
C GLU A 212 -20.42 -3.66 -0.19
N THR A 213 -19.37 -3.86 -1.00
CA THR A 213 -18.30 -2.86 -1.19
C THR A 213 -18.82 -1.68 -2.02
N PHE A 214 -18.75 -0.48 -1.44
CA PHE A 214 -19.08 0.77 -2.15
C PHE A 214 -17.83 1.53 -2.62
N ALA A 215 -16.66 1.29 -2.00
CA ALA A 215 -15.40 1.90 -2.44
C ALA A 215 -14.19 0.98 -2.20
N VAL A 216 -13.22 1.03 -3.12
CA VAL A 216 -11.91 0.39 -2.98
C VAL A 216 -10.82 1.44 -3.15
N HIS A 217 -9.94 1.56 -2.16
CA HIS A 217 -8.77 2.42 -2.22
C HIS A 217 -7.51 1.57 -2.38
N VAL A 218 -6.82 1.73 -3.49
CA VAL A 218 -5.50 1.13 -3.71
C VAL A 218 -4.45 2.15 -3.32
N VAL A 219 -3.71 1.85 -2.26
CA VAL A 219 -2.77 2.79 -1.66
C VAL A 219 -1.33 2.38 -1.96
N ALA A 220 -0.60 3.29 -2.59
CA ALA A 220 0.84 3.18 -2.79
C ALA A 220 1.57 4.28 -1.98
N VAL A 221 2.83 4.02 -1.67
CA VAL A 221 3.74 4.98 -1.04
C VAL A 221 5.03 4.94 -1.85
N GLU A 222 5.47 6.10 -2.33
CA GLU A 222 6.67 6.25 -3.18
C GLU A 222 6.68 5.28 -4.37
N GLY A 223 5.50 5.09 -5.00
CA GLY A 223 5.32 4.22 -6.17
C GLY A 223 5.28 2.72 -5.86
N GLU A 224 5.29 2.29 -4.61
CA GLU A 224 5.11 0.91 -4.20
C GLU A 224 3.72 0.68 -3.61
N CYS A 225 2.93 -0.23 -4.20
CA CYS A 225 1.60 -0.55 -3.70
C CYS A 225 1.69 -1.27 -2.34
N LYS A 226 1.12 -0.66 -1.30
CA LYS A 226 1.22 -1.15 0.08
C LYS A 226 0.00 -1.93 0.53
N GLU A 227 -1.21 -1.48 0.16
CA GLU A 227 -2.45 -2.07 0.63
C GLU A 227 -3.62 -1.77 -0.33
N ALA A 228 -4.67 -2.57 -0.22
CA ALA A 228 -5.98 -2.30 -0.80
C ALA A 228 -7.00 -2.24 0.34
N VAL A 229 -7.69 -1.12 0.46
CA VAL A 229 -8.69 -0.86 1.51
C VAL A 229 -10.07 -0.93 0.90
N PHE A 230 -10.91 -1.83 1.40
CA PHE A 230 -12.30 -2.02 0.96
C PHE A 230 -13.22 -1.40 1.99
N LEU A 231 -14.13 -0.56 1.54
CA LEU A 231 -15.17 0.05 2.36
C LEU A 231 -16.51 -0.60 2.01
N LEU A 232 -17.11 -1.29 2.97
CA LEU A 232 -18.36 -2.02 2.83
C LEU A 232 -19.46 -1.35 3.64
N SER A 233 -20.67 -1.27 3.08
CA SER A 233 -21.88 -0.81 3.77
C SER A 233 -23.11 -1.38 3.09
N ARG A 234 -24.08 -1.89 3.85
CA ARG A 234 -25.36 -2.35 3.27
C ARG A 234 -26.16 -1.23 2.68
N GLU A 235 -26.19 -0.07 3.35
CA GLU A 235 -26.99 1.09 2.93
C GLU A 235 -26.40 1.77 1.70
N LYS A 236 -25.08 2.05 1.71
CA LYS A 236 -24.39 2.73 0.62
C LYS A 236 -24.40 1.88 -0.66
N ALA A 237 -24.14 0.57 -0.57
CA ALA A 237 -24.19 -0.34 -1.70
C ALA A 237 -25.61 -0.45 -2.30
N SER A 238 -26.65 -0.46 -1.48
CA SER A 238 -28.06 -0.50 -1.92
C SER A 238 -28.50 0.82 -2.58
N ALA A 239 -28.04 1.97 -2.08
CA ALA A 239 -28.33 3.28 -2.64
C ALA A 239 -27.74 3.46 -4.06
N GLU A 240 -26.58 2.90 -4.30
CA GLU A 240 -25.93 2.89 -5.63
C GLU A 240 -26.66 2.01 -6.64
N GLN A 241 -27.24 0.89 -6.21
CA GLN A 241 -28.09 0.02 -7.05
C GLN A 241 -29.47 0.61 -7.31
N GLY A 242 -29.99 1.49 -6.44
CA GLY A 242 -31.35 2.08 -6.48
C GLY A 242 -31.50 3.41 -7.23
N GLY A 243 -30.49 3.90 -7.96
CA GLY A 243 -30.63 5.06 -8.87
C GLY A 243 -30.61 6.43 -8.21
N ARG A 244 -30.15 6.60 -6.97
CA ARG A 244 -29.88 7.92 -6.38
C ARG A 244 -28.40 8.27 -6.51
N SER A 245 -28.13 9.10 -7.49
CA SER A 245 -26.83 9.61 -7.92
C SER A 245 -26.04 10.26 -6.77
N CYS A 246 -24.89 9.69 -6.45
CA CYS A 246 -23.72 10.49 -6.10
C CYS A 246 -23.14 11.09 -7.38
N ALA A 247 -22.55 12.28 -7.37
CA ALA A 247 -22.17 13.07 -8.55
C ALA A 247 -21.18 12.43 -9.54
N THR A 248 -20.83 11.15 -9.39
CA THR A 248 -19.81 10.42 -10.18
C THR A 248 -20.32 9.17 -10.91
N GLY A 249 -21.63 8.90 -10.94
CA GLY A 249 -22.18 7.74 -11.67
C GLY A 249 -22.37 6.49 -10.81
N HIS A 250 -23.16 5.53 -11.32
CA HIS A 250 -23.51 4.28 -10.66
C HIS A 250 -22.29 3.35 -10.52
N GLY A 251 -22.18 2.63 -9.40
CA GLY A 251 -21.22 1.54 -9.19
C GLY A 251 -20.14 1.80 -8.12
N THR A 252 -19.45 0.74 -7.74
CA THR A 252 -18.38 0.78 -6.72
C THR A 252 -17.26 1.74 -7.12
N ALA A 253 -16.94 2.69 -6.26
CA ALA A 253 -15.82 3.61 -6.47
C ALA A 253 -14.46 2.87 -6.43
N ILE A 254 -13.56 3.20 -7.33
CA ILE A 254 -12.16 2.76 -7.32
C ILE A 254 -11.26 3.98 -7.25
N VAL A 255 -10.42 4.02 -6.24
CA VAL A 255 -9.48 5.10 -5.96
C VAL A 255 -8.06 4.56 -6.01
N ALA A 256 -7.25 5.08 -6.91
CA ALA A 256 -5.80 4.89 -6.91
C ALA A 256 -5.16 6.09 -6.20
N ALA A 257 -4.51 5.85 -5.08
CA ALA A 257 -3.83 6.86 -4.28
C ALA A 257 -2.34 6.51 -4.16
N ASP A 258 -1.46 7.42 -4.57
CA ASP A 258 0.00 7.30 -4.36
C ASP A 258 0.47 8.46 -3.49
N ILE A 259 1.08 8.12 -2.36
CA ILE A 259 1.60 9.08 -1.39
C ILE A 259 3.07 9.31 -1.71
N VAL A 260 3.39 10.50 -2.24
CA VAL A 260 4.75 10.87 -2.64
C VAL A 260 5.17 12.11 -1.86
N ASN A 261 6.28 12.03 -1.13
CA ASN A 261 6.75 13.13 -0.26
C ASN A 261 5.64 13.68 0.67
N GLY A 262 4.76 12.82 1.17
CA GLY A 262 3.64 13.18 2.04
C GLY A 262 2.40 13.77 1.32
N ALA A 263 2.48 14.03 0.02
CA ALA A 263 1.35 14.49 -0.79
C ALA A 263 0.62 13.31 -1.45
N VAL A 264 -0.72 13.32 -1.47
CA VAL A 264 -1.54 12.27 -2.08
C VAL A 264 -1.87 12.64 -3.52
N CYS A 265 -1.33 11.88 -4.47
CA CYS A 265 -1.77 11.90 -5.88
C CYS A 265 -2.92 10.90 -6.03
N ARG A 266 -4.12 11.39 -6.40
CA ARG A 266 -5.34 10.58 -6.42
C ARG A 266 -6.01 10.58 -7.78
N VAL A 267 -6.37 9.39 -8.27
CA VAL A 267 -7.26 9.19 -9.41
C VAL A 267 -8.42 8.32 -8.97
N GLU A 268 -9.63 8.78 -9.28
CA GLU A 268 -10.87 8.13 -8.88
C GLU A 268 -11.78 7.91 -10.08
N THR A 269 -12.46 6.78 -10.08
CA THR A 269 -13.48 6.38 -11.05
C THR A 269 -14.43 5.38 -10.40
N THR A 270 -15.40 4.84 -11.14
CA THR A 270 -16.19 3.69 -10.73
C THR A 270 -15.85 2.47 -11.58
N VAL A 271 -16.19 1.28 -11.07
CA VAL A 271 -16.03 0.02 -11.83
C VAL A 271 -16.75 0.09 -13.18
N ASP A 272 -17.97 0.66 -13.19
CA ASP A 272 -18.78 0.73 -14.40
C ASP A 272 -18.28 1.80 -15.36
N ALA A 273 -17.84 2.96 -14.86
CA ALA A 273 -17.24 4.00 -15.68
C ALA A 273 -15.95 3.51 -16.35
N GLU A 274 -15.06 2.83 -15.61
CA GLU A 274 -13.85 2.25 -16.21
C GLU A 274 -14.17 1.23 -17.30
N ARG A 275 -15.21 0.39 -17.13
CA ARG A 275 -15.66 -0.57 -18.14
C ARG A 275 -16.29 0.09 -19.35
N ALA A 276 -17.07 1.15 -19.14
CA ALA A 276 -17.75 1.88 -20.20
C ALA A 276 -16.79 2.75 -21.02
N THR A 277 -15.68 3.19 -20.43
CA THR A 277 -14.69 4.02 -21.11
C THR A 277 -13.92 3.20 -22.15
N PRO A 278 -13.99 3.54 -23.44
CA PRO A 278 -13.29 2.78 -24.47
C PRO A 278 -11.77 2.95 -24.36
N PRO A 279 -10.99 1.87 -24.53
CA PRO A 279 -9.55 1.97 -24.51
C PRO A 279 -9.03 2.80 -25.69
N ARG A 280 -8.24 3.83 -25.42
CA ARG A 280 -7.51 4.58 -26.44
C ARG A 280 -6.18 3.90 -26.70
N ILE A 281 -5.99 3.32 -27.87
CA ILE A 281 -4.75 2.63 -28.27
C ILE A 281 -4.01 3.50 -29.28
N ALA A 282 -2.72 3.70 -29.05
CA ALA A 282 -1.86 4.45 -29.94
C ALA A 282 -1.56 3.66 -31.22
N THR A 283 -1.56 4.32 -32.36
CA THR A 283 -1.09 3.77 -33.63
C THR A 283 0.42 3.87 -33.79
N ALA A 284 1.05 4.83 -33.09
CA ALA A 284 2.48 5.04 -33.02
C ALA A 284 2.86 5.66 -31.66
N LEU A 285 4.13 5.60 -31.30
CA LEU A 285 4.66 6.32 -30.14
C LEU A 285 4.78 7.79 -30.46
N GLY A 286 4.27 8.65 -29.60
CA GLY A 286 4.45 10.09 -29.63
C GLY A 286 5.76 10.55 -28.98
N ALA A 287 5.90 11.86 -28.81
CA ALA A 287 7.08 12.49 -28.22
C ALA A 287 7.26 12.20 -26.72
N TYR A 288 6.18 11.80 -26.03
CA TYR A 288 6.19 11.51 -24.60
C TYR A 288 5.71 10.10 -24.31
N LEU A 289 6.38 9.47 -23.33
CA LEU A 289 6.03 8.16 -22.79
C LEU A 289 5.68 8.32 -21.31
N TYR A 290 4.63 7.64 -20.87
CA TYR A 290 4.15 7.73 -19.48
C TYR A 290 4.07 6.32 -18.88
N GLU A 291 4.57 6.19 -17.67
CA GLU A 291 4.46 4.98 -16.90
C GLU A 291 3.60 5.25 -15.66
N PRO A 292 2.40 4.66 -15.56
CA PRO A 292 1.51 4.87 -14.43
C PRO A 292 2.13 4.35 -13.13
N ASN A 293 1.79 4.97 -12.00
CA ASN A 293 2.22 4.51 -10.70
C ASN A 293 1.59 3.16 -10.32
N ALA A 294 2.10 2.54 -9.26
CA ALA A 294 1.68 1.21 -8.84
C ALA A 294 0.20 1.17 -8.39
N ALA A 295 -0.34 2.27 -7.83
CA ALA A 295 -1.74 2.34 -7.42
C ALA A 295 -2.68 2.29 -8.63
N VAL A 296 -2.43 3.08 -9.68
CA VAL A 296 -3.18 3.07 -10.94
C VAL A 296 -3.13 1.70 -11.60
N MET A 297 -1.93 1.11 -11.63
CA MET A 297 -1.73 -0.23 -12.21
C MET A 297 -2.53 -1.29 -11.49
N LYS A 298 -2.49 -1.29 -10.18
CA LYS A 298 -3.19 -2.26 -9.34
C LYS A 298 -4.71 -2.04 -9.32
N ALA A 299 -5.14 -0.78 -9.31
CA ALA A 299 -6.56 -0.43 -9.40
C ALA A 299 -7.20 -0.82 -10.75
N GLY A 300 -6.40 -0.96 -11.81
CA GLY A 300 -6.87 -1.37 -13.14
C GLY A 300 -7.69 -0.31 -13.84
N ILE A 301 -7.45 0.99 -13.57
CA ILE A 301 -8.20 2.14 -14.09
C ILE A 301 -7.52 2.82 -15.29
N SER A 302 -6.96 2.02 -16.16
CA SER A 302 -6.15 2.51 -17.29
C SER A 302 -6.95 3.28 -18.35
N ASN A 303 -8.23 2.97 -18.56
CA ASN A 303 -9.07 3.68 -19.53
C ASN A 303 -9.43 5.07 -19.01
N THR A 304 -9.83 5.17 -17.75
CA THR A 304 -10.08 6.45 -17.06
C THR A 304 -8.84 7.35 -17.10
N VAL A 305 -7.65 6.80 -16.80
CA VAL A 305 -6.40 7.56 -16.89
C VAL A 305 -6.12 8.01 -18.31
N SER A 306 -6.32 7.15 -19.30
CA SER A 306 -6.15 7.46 -20.73
C SER A 306 -7.06 8.61 -21.17
N GLU A 307 -8.32 8.59 -20.78
CA GLU A 307 -9.29 9.63 -21.10
C GLU A 307 -8.99 10.95 -20.38
N ARG A 308 -8.82 10.90 -19.06
CA ARG A 308 -8.61 12.08 -18.21
C ARG A 308 -7.37 12.88 -18.59
N PHE A 309 -6.26 12.19 -18.87
CA PHE A 309 -4.98 12.80 -19.21
C PHE A 309 -4.76 12.93 -20.73
N ARG A 310 -5.73 12.49 -21.55
CA ARG A 310 -5.65 12.53 -23.03
C ARG A 310 -4.38 11.87 -23.55
N VAL A 311 -4.05 10.71 -23.01
CA VAL A 311 -2.94 9.86 -23.43
C VAL A 311 -3.48 8.55 -24.00
N SER A 312 -2.75 7.90 -24.91
CA SER A 312 -3.15 6.62 -25.50
C SER A 312 -2.26 5.50 -24.97
N LYS A 313 -2.84 4.33 -24.64
CA LYS A 313 -2.05 3.13 -24.31
C LYS A 313 -1.20 2.71 -25.51
N VAL A 314 0.02 2.32 -25.24
CA VAL A 314 0.93 1.81 -26.29
C VAL A 314 0.39 0.53 -26.93
N ALA A 315 -0.22 -0.36 -26.15
CA ALA A 315 -0.98 -1.51 -26.63
C ALA A 315 -1.91 -2.01 -25.50
N HIS A 316 -2.86 -2.90 -25.82
CA HIS A 316 -3.80 -3.45 -24.83
C HIS A 316 -3.12 -4.03 -23.58
N ASN A 317 -2.06 -4.82 -23.78
CA ASN A 317 -1.33 -5.50 -22.71
C ASN A 317 -0.03 -4.77 -22.31
N THR A 318 0.22 -3.58 -22.86
CA THR A 318 1.40 -2.78 -22.52
C THR A 318 0.98 -1.63 -21.63
N ASN A 319 1.38 -1.70 -20.36
CA ASN A 319 1.01 -0.70 -19.36
C ASN A 319 1.93 0.52 -19.42
N LEU A 320 1.99 1.12 -20.59
CA LEU A 320 2.62 2.40 -20.90
C LEU A 320 1.65 3.21 -21.72
N PHE A 321 1.74 4.54 -21.60
CA PHE A 321 0.94 5.47 -22.40
C PHE A 321 1.86 6.40 -23.18
N THR A 322 1.31 7.04 -24.22
CA THR A 322 2.05 7.98 -25.06
C THR A 322 1.17 9.13 -25.52
N SER A 323 1.80 10.26 -25.83
CA SER A 323 1.18 11.42 -26.50
C SER A 323 2.24 12.24 -27.23
N ASP A 324 1.80 13.08 -28.16
CA ASP A 324 2.69 14.03 -28.85
C ASP A 324 2.94 15.29 -28.02
N GLU A 325 2.02 15.65 -27.13
CA GLU A 325 2.14 16.80 -26.24
C GLU A 325 2.36 16.35 -24.80
N LEU A 326 3.13 17.15 -24.04
CA LEU A 326 3.31 16.91 -22.61
C LEU A 326 1.98 17.00 -21.86
N ARG A 327 1.67 15.97 -21.06
CA ARG A 327 0.52 15.93 -20.16
C ARG A 327 1.00 15.98 -18.73
N GLU A 328 1.03 17.18 -18.17
CA GLU A 328 1.42 17.41 -16.77
C GLU A 328 0.41 16.78 -15.79
N GLY A 329 0.88 16.49 -14.58
CA GLY A 329 0.03 15.89 -13.54
C GLY A 329 -0.37 14.45 -13.78
N PHE A 330 0.22 13.77 -14.77
CA PHE A 330 -0.01 12.34 -14.99
C PHE A 330 0.35 11.54 -13.73
N PRO A 331 -0.50 10.60 -13.29
CA PRO A 331 -0.28 9.83 -12.07
C PRO A 331 0.80 8.75 -12.27
N GLY A 332 2.07 9.15 -12.31
CA GLY A 332 3.19 8.29 -12.57
C GLY A 332 4.42 9.03 -13.04
N ARG A 333 5.28 8.35 -13.79
CA ARG A 333 6.52 8.91 -14.35
C ARG A 333 6.31 9.37 -15.79
N ILE A 334 6.88 10.52 -16.13
CA ILE A 334 6.82 11.10 -17.47
C ILE A 334 8.22 11.11 -18.07
N PHE A 335 8.30 10.74 -19.36
CA PHE A 335 9.56 10.64 -20.08
C PHE A 335 9.42 11.31 -21.44
N HIS A 336 10.46 12.00 -21.89
CA HIS A 336 10.61 12.43 -23.27
C HIS A 336 11.23 11.29 -24.09
N VAL A 337 10.64 10.96 -25.23
CA VAL A 337 11.14 9.93 -26.15
C VAL A 337 12.26 10.48 -27.01
N ASN A 338 13.47 9.99 -26.82
CA ASN A 338 14.66 10.43 -27.56
C ASN A 338 14.89 9.61 -28.80
N ALA A 339 14.63 8.29 -28.75
CA ALA A 339 14.76 7.39 -29.89
C ALA A 339 13.90 6.14 -29.73
N VAL A 340 13.39 5.62 -30.82
CA VAL A 340 12.67 4.33 -30.90
C VAL A 340 13.41 3.44 -31.90
N ARG A 341 13.67 2.21 -31.52
CA ARG A 341 14.29 1.20 -32.38
C ARG A 341 13.53 -0.11 -32.29
N GLU A 342 13.26 -0.73 -33.44
CA GLU A 342 12.70 -2.07 -33.46
C GLU A 342 13.71 -3.08 -32.87
N PHE A 343 13.22 -3.96 -32.02
CA PHE A 343 14.08 -4.93 -31.34
C PHE A 343 14.46 -6.08 -32.25
N HIS A 344 15.64 -5.99 -32.79
CA HIS A 344 16.33 -7.07 -33.50
C HIS A 344 17.75 -7.19 -32.94
N PRO A 345 18.08 -8.19 -32.12
CA PRO A 345 19.37 -8.28 -31.43
C PRO A 345 20.58 -8.11 -32.36
N ARG A 346 20.51 -8.71 -33.56
CA ARG A 346 21.59 -8.62 -34.55
C ARG A 346 21.75 -7.24 -35.20
N LYS A 347 20.65 -6.50 -35.41
CA LYS A 347 20.67 -5.12 -35.94
C LYS A 347 21.11 -4.13 -34.89
N MET A 348 20.63 -4.28 -33.65
CA MET A 348 20.99 -3.38 -32.55
C MET A 348 22.47 -3.48 -32.15
N ALA A 349 23.10 -4.63 -32.37
CA ALA A 349 24.54 -4.77 -32.19
C ALA A 349 25.36 -3.95 -33.21
N LYS A 350 24.80 -3.69 -34.42
CA LYS A 350 25.44 -2.87 -35.47
C LYS A 350 25.10 -1.39 -35.39
N GLU A 351 23.89 -1.08 -34.91
CA GLU A 351 23.36 0.27 -34.75
C GLU A 351 22.93 0.47 -33.29
N PRO A 352 23.88 0.68 -32.36
CA PRO A 352 23.57 0.82 -30.95
C PRO A 352 22.71 2.05 -30.69
N LEU A 353 21.91 1.98 -29.61
CA LEU A 353 21.20 3.15 -29.10
C LEU A 353 22.21 4.23 -28.65
N PRO A 354 21.85 5.51 -28.73
CA PRO A 354 22.74 6.62 -28.35
C PRO A 354 22.90 6.76 -26.81
N VAL A 355 22.89 5.62 -26.10
CA VAL A 355 22.96 5.55 -24.63
C VAL A 355 23.89 4.41 -24.22
N THR A 356 24.83 4.68 -23.33
CA THR A 356 25.78 3.68 -22.81
C THR A 356 25.42 3.21 -21.40
N SER A 357 24.62 3.98 -20.67
CA SER A 357 24.10 3.64 -19.34
C SER A 357 22.66 4.10 -19.20
N ALA A 358 21.80 3.25 -18.61
CA ALA A 358 20.40 3.53 -18.41
C ALA A 358 19.76 2.61 -17.37
N SER A 359 18.68 3.09 -16.74
CA SER A 359 17.70 2.24 -16.06
C SER A 359 16.84 1.52 -17.11
N VAL A 360 16.76 0.19 -17.05
CA VAL A 360 16.05 -0.64 -18.04
C VAL A 360 14.77 -1.19 -17.43
N ALA A 361 13.64 -0.98 -18.11
CA ALA A 361 12.35 -1.57 -17.76
C ALA A 361 11.74 -2.28 -18.99
N VAL A 362 10.90 -3.26 -18.73
CA VAL A 362 10.19 -4.00 -19.81
C VAL A 362 8.70 -4.05 -19.51
N ARG A 363 7.86 -3.93 -20.55
CA ARG A 363 6.42 -4.03 -20.47
C ARG A 363 5.88 -4.81 -21.66
N ASN A 364 5.32 -5.99 -21.40
CA ASN A 364 4.88 -6.91 -22.47
C ASN A 364 6.00 -7.18 -23.47
N PHE A 365 7.12 -7.66 -23.00
CA PHE A 365 8.33 -7.87 -23.78
C PHE A 365 8.91 -9.28 -23.53
N PRO A 366 9.51 -9.95 -24.52
CA PRO A 366 9.93 -11.34 -24.38
C PRO A 366 11.16 -11.58 -23.50
N LEU A 367 11.92 -10.53 -23.18
CA LEU A 367 13.08 -10.58 -22.30
C LEU A 367 12.80 -9.89 -20.98
N SER A 368 13.44 -10.32 -19.91
CA SER A 368 13.50 -9.56 -18.66
C SER A 368 14.35 -8.28 -18.85
N ALA A 369 14.22 -7.34 -17.92
CA ALA A 369 15.01 -6.11 -17.94
C ALA A 369 16.53 -6.40 -17.92
N GLU A 370 16.95 -7.39 -17.14
CA GLU A 370 18.34 -7.79 -17.03
C GLU A 370 18.87 -8.44 -18.32
N GLU A 371 18.09 -9.33 -18.94
CA GLU A 371 18.44 -9.94 -20.24
C GLU A 371 18.51 -8.90 -21.35
N LEU A 372 17.57 -7.94 -21.37
CA LEU A 372 17.59 -6.84 -22.33
C LEU A 372 18.83 -5.97 -22.14
N ARG A 373 19.16 -5.60 -20.90
CA ARG A 373 20.36 -4.83 -20.56
C ARG A 373 21.65 -5.53 -21.03
N LYS A 374 21.77 -6.83 -20.75
CA LYS A 374 22.90 -7.65 -21.22
C LYS A 374 22.99 -7.72 -22.75
N THR A 375 21.85 -7.94 -23.43
CA THR A 375 21.76 -8.02 -24.89
C THR A 375 22.19 -6.72 -25.57
N LEU A 376 21.81 -5.58 -24.98
CA LEU A 376 22.14 -4.25 -25.48
C LEU A 376 23.52 -3.75 -25.01
N LYS A 377 24.19 -4.46 -24.11
CA LYS A 377 25.47 -4.09 -23.48
C LYS A 377 25.40 -2.71 -22.78
N ILE A 378 24.26 -2.39 -22.19
CA ILE A 378 24.02 -1.14 -21.46
C ILE A 378 24.45 -1.31 -20.01
N LYS A 379 25.21 -0.34 -19.48
CA LYS A 379 25.54 -0.26 -18.06
C LYS A 379 24.34 0.26 -17.25
N ASP A 380 24.31 -0.06 -15.98
CA ASP A 380 23.33 0.51 -15.07
C ASP A 380 23.54 2.02 -14.91
N GLY A 381 22.44 2.79 -14.81
CA GLY A 381 22.49 4.24 -14.71
C GLY A 381 21.09 4.83 -14.52
N ASP A 382 21.04 6.04 -14.00
CA ASP A 382 19.82 6.74 -13.57
C ASP A 382 19.43 7.96 -14.42
N THR A 383 20.31 8.39 -15.32
CA THR A 383 20.08 9.58 -16.16
C THR A 383 19.23 9.31 -17.41
N HIS A 384 19.32 8.09 -17.94
CA HIS A 384 18.54 7.64 -19.10
C HIS A 384 17.69 6.44 -18.74
N TYR A 385 16.60 6.27 -19.48
CA TYR A 385 15.66 5.16 -19.32
C TYR A 385 15.49 4.42 -20.65
N LEU A 386 15.48 3.09 -20.59
CA LEU A 386 15.19 2.23 -21.75
C LEU A 386 13.96 1.39 -21.44
N PHE A 387 12.96 1.50 -22.28
CA PHE A 387 11.76 0.66 -22.20
C PHE A 387 11.73 -0.35 -23.34
N GLY A 388 11.81 -1.64 -23.00
CA GLY A 388 11.46 -2.71 -23.94
C GLY A 388 9.94 -2.91 -23.89
N CYS A 389 9.24 -2.71 -25.02
CA CYS A 389 7.80 -2.89 -25.06
C CYS A 389 7.29 -3.42 -26.42
N THR A 390 6.06 -3.95 -26.40
CA THR A 390 5.35 -4.38 -27.62
C THR A 390 4.28 -3.36 -27.95
N LEU A 391 4.26 -2.88 -29.18
CA LEU A 391 3.30 -1.94 -29.73
C LEU A 391 1.97 -2.64 -30.12
N SER A 392 0.95 -1.85 -30.49
CA SER A 392 -0.37 -2.35 -30.89
C SER A 392 -0.36 -3.22 -32.16
N ASP A 393 0.62 -3.02 -33.02
CA ASP A 393 0.87 -3.81 -34.26
C ASP A 393 1.79 -5.03 -34.02
N ASN A 394 2.04 -5.40 -32.77
CA ASN A 394 2.90 -6.48 -32.32
C ASN A 394 4.42 -6.28 -32.59
N ARG A 395 4.83 -5.12 -33.09
CA ARG A 395 6.28 -4.81 -33.17
C ARG A 395 6.87 -4.67 -31.78
N ARG A 396 8.01 -5.26 -31.57
CA ARG A 396 8.80 -5.15 -30.35
C ARG A 396 9.80 -4.01 -30.52
N VAL A 397 9.78 -3.07 -29.64
CA VAL A 397 10.64 -1.88 -29.71
C VAL A 397 11.40 -1.65 -28.42
N VAL A 398 12.53 -0.99 -28.55
CA VAL A 398 13.26 -0.39 -27.43
C VAL A 398 13.19 1.11 -27.59
N VAL A 399 12.69 1.78 -26.56
CA VAL A 399 12.48 3.22 -26.50
C VAL A 399 13.52 3.81 -25.56
N ALA A 400 14.36 4.70 -26.04
CA ALA A 400 15.30 5.46 -25.24
C ALA A 400 14.64 6.78 -24.81
N CYS A 401 14.67 7.07 -23.52
CA CYS A 401 13.99 8.18 -22.92
C CYS A 401 14.87 8.94 -21.93
N SER A 402 14.54 10.21 -21.71
CA SER A 402 14.99 11.02 -20.57
C SER A 402 13.80 11.33 -19.65
N ARG A 403 14.02 11.31 -18.35
CA ARG A 403 12.98 11.63 -17.35
C ARG A 403 12.73 13.16 -17.36
N MET A 404 11.44 13.52 -17.27
CA MET A 404 10.99 14.90 -17.13
C MET A 404 10.95 15.34 -15.68
#